data_0f61e0d15d28077973759275a697ef2a
#
_entry.id   0f61e0d15d28077973759275a697ef2a
#
_cell.length_a   1.000
_cell.length_b   1.000
_cell.length_c   1.000
_cell.angle_alpha   90.00
_cell.angle_beta   90.00
_cell.angle_gamma   90.00
#
_symmetry.space_group_name_H-M   'P 1'
#
loop_
_entity.id
_entity.type
_entity.pdbx_description
1 polymer ?
#
loop_
_entity_poly.entity_id
_entity_poly.type
_entity_poly.pdbx_seq_one_letter_code
_entity_poly.pdbx_strand_id
1 'polypeptide(L)'
;MKTLMGLAGLTMAGFMLLSCNTEVKEANYQIIPLPQEISVMDQAAPFILSNGTKIMYPEGNEKMQKNAEFLASYIKDLTGKSLAVQAGTDGKGIILQLGGNAENPEGYQLKVTSDQVVISGPTEAGVFYGIQTLRKSIPVAQGVDIALPAVEINDYPRFSYRGAMLDVSRHFFPVDSVKRFIDMLALHNINRFHWHLSEDQGWRIEIKSRPELTEIGSKRAETVIGHNSGKYDGKPYGGFFTQEEAKEIVAYAAERHITVIPEIDMPGHMQAALAAYPNLGCTGGPYEVWKIWGVSEDVLCAGNDETLKFIEDVLGEIIQIFPSEYIHVGGDECPKVRWAKCPKCQARIKALGLKSDKNHTAEERLQSFIINHAEKFLNGHG
;
A
#
# COMPACT_ATOMS: atom_id res chain seq x y z
N MET A 1 26.64 95.62 17.32
CA MET A 1 26.84 94.53 18.27
C MET A 1 25.58 93.60 18.20
N LYS A 2 25.68 92.52 17.47
CA LYS A 2 24.70 91.47 17.48
C LYS A 2 25.43 90.11 17.32
N THR A 3 25.40 89.36 18.37
CA THR A 3 26.05 88.06 18.50
C THR A 3 25.23 87.01 17.78
N LEU A 4 25.80 86.30 16.84
CA LEU A 4 25.23 85.08 16.21
C LEU A 4 25.62 83.85 17.03
N MET A 5 24.67 83.16 17.60
CA MET A 5 24.85 81.81 18.16
C MET A 5 24.58 80.83 17.07
N GLY A 6 25.59 80.02 16.71
CA GLY A 6 25.43 78.86 15.80
C GLY A 6 24.91 77.64 16.55
N LEU A 7 23.85 77.05 16.02
CA LEU A 7 23.26 75.81 16.52
C LEU A 7 23.83 74.64 15.67
N ALA A 8 24.70 73.84 16.28
CA ALA A 8 25.22 72.63 15.69
C ALA A 8 24.17 71.50 15.87
N GLY A 9 23.50 71.13 14.77
CA GLY A 9 22.59 69.96 14.76
C GLY A 9 23.36 68.65 14.62
N LEU A 10 23.32 67.83 15.68
CA LEU A 10 23.81 66.43 15.65
C LEU A 10 22.74 65.59 15.05
N THR A 11 22.87 65.13 13.80
CA THR A 11 22.04 64.07 13.18
C THR A 11 22.52 62.72 13.65
N MET A 12 21.82 62.16 14.59
CA MET A 12 22.00 60.76 15.05
C MET A 12 21.34 59.84 14.04
N ALA A 13 22.13 59.25 13.13
CA ALA A 13 21.65 58.19 12.22
C ALA A 13 21.46 56.92 13.05
N GLY A 14 20.23 56.64 13.41
CA GLY A 14 19.85 55.35 14.03
C GLY A 14 19.96 54.23 13.01
N PHE A 15 20.95 53.39 13.12
CA PHE A 15 20.99 52.09 12.46
C PHE A 15 19.93 51.22 13.11
N MET A 16 18.76 51.10 12.47
CA MET A 16 17.82 49.99 12.76
C MET A 16 18.48 48.69 12.26
N LEU A 17 19.06 47.94 13.18
CA LEU A 17 19.34 46.53 12.96
C LEU A 17 17.99 45.81 12.82
N LEU A 18 17.56 45.61 11.58
CA LEU A 18 16.53 44.67 11.26
C LEU A 18 17.10 43.29 11.63
N SER A 19 16.84 42.84 12.86
CA SER A 19 16.98 41.45 13.24
C SER A 19 15.91 40.68 12.45
N CYS A 20 16.29 40.09 11.33
CA CYS A 20 15.50 39.03 10.73
C CYS A 20 15.42 37.88 11.73
N ASN A 21 14.47 37.90 12.62
CA ASN A 21 14.04 36.68 13.33
C ASN A 21 13.45 35.73 12.26
N THR A 22 14.29 34.93 11.67
CA THR A 22 13.80 33.77 10.89
C THR A 22 13.04 32.89 11.84
N GLU A 23 11.74 32.82 11.65
CA GLU A 23 10.88 31.88 12.39
C GLU A 23 11.46 30.49 12.21
N VAL A 24 11.68 29.75 13.29
CA VAL A 24 12.16 28.37 13.29
C VAL A 24 11.05 27.53 13.92
N LYS A 25 10.62 26.47 13.23
CA LYS A 25 9.68 25.48 13.79
C LYS A 25 10.47 24.30 14.33
N GLU A 26 9.94 23.69 15.37
CA GLU A 26 10.59 22.54 16.01
C GLU A 26 9.91 21.23 15.62
N ALA A 27 10.70 20.19 15.37
CA ALA A 27 10.22 18.84 15.12
C ALA A 27 9.75 18.18 16.41
N ASN A 28 8.77 17.27 16.28
CA ASN A 28 8.22 16.54 17.40
C ASN A 28 8.29 15.02 17.13
N TYR A 29 8.99 14.29 17.99
CA TYR A 29 9.17 12.85 17.86
C TYR A 29 8.03 12.01 18.47
N GLN A 30 6.99 12.63 19.04
CA GLN A 30 5.77 11.98 19.48
C GLN A 30 4.85 11.69 18.28
N ILE A 31 5.21 10.69 17.50
CA ILE A 31 4.57 10.34 16.22
C ILE A 31 3.76 9.04 16.33
N ILE A 32 2.99 8.72 15.30
CA ILE A 32 2.24 7.45 15.20
C ILE A 32 2.74 6.65 13.97
N PRO A 33 3.17 5.38 14.13
CA PRO A 33 3.40 4.67 15.38
C PRO A 33 4.49 5.33 16.23
N LEU A 34 4.39 5.20 17.56
CA LEU A 34 5.42 5.69 18.48
C LEU A 34 6.63 4.74 18.41
N PRO A 35 7.86 5.24 18.21
CA PRO A 35 9.06 4.42 18.29
C PRO A 35 9.23 3.73 19.64
N GLN A 36 9.89 2.56 19.66
CA GLN A 36 10.10 1.77 20.89
C GLN A 36 10.91 2.53 21.93
N GLU A 37 11.97 3.22 21.50
CA GLU A 37 12.85 3.98 22.40
C GLU A 37 13.14 5.35 21.83
N ILE A 38 12.93 6.40 22.64
CA ILE A 38 13.22 7.78 22.30
C ILE A 38 13.99 8.41 23.45
N SER A 39 15.21 8.83 23.21
CA SER A 39 16.09 9.52 24.19
C SER A 39 16.40 10.93 23.68
N VAL A 40 15.69 11.94 24.18
CA VAL A 40 15.92 13.35 23.86
C VAL A 40 17.09 13.88 24.68
N MET A 41 17.97 14.67 24.06
CA MET A 41 19.15 15.28 24.69
C MET A 41 18.90 16.78 24.92
N ASP A 42 18.15 17.12 25.95
CA ASP A 42 17.60 18.47 26.20
C ASP A 42 18.63 19.63 26.22
N GLN A 43 19.92 19.33 26.51
CA GLN A 43 20.98 20.36 26.58
C GLN A 43 21.83 20.42 25.32
N ALA A 44 21.61 19.55 24.33
CA ALA A 44 22.36 19.55 23.09
C ALA A 44 21.72 20.50 22.06
N ALA A 45 22.56 21.16 21.25
CA ALA A 45 22.06 22.01 20.18
C ALA A 45 21.31 21.18 19.11
N PRO A 46 20.18 21.68 18.59
CA PRO A 46 19.44 20.99 17.56
C PRO A 46 20.17 21.03 16.22
N PHE A 47 19.85 20.10 15.34
CA PHE A 47 20.18 20.20 13.91
C PHE A 47 19.23 21.20 13.23
N ILE A 48 19.76 22.12 12.44
CA ILE A 48 18.94 23.06 11.68
C ILE A 48 18.81 22.59 10.24
N LEU A 49 17.61 22.15 9.89
CA LEU A 49 17.24 21.78 8.53
C LEU A 49 16.97 23.05 7.71
N SER A 50 17.90 23.39 6.83
CA SER A 50 17.87 24.57 5.97
C SER A 50 18.02 24.21 4.49
N ASN A 51 17.93 25.17 3.58
CA ASN A 51 18.12 24.94 2.14
C ASN A 51 19.53 24.42 1.77
N GLY A 52 20.53 24.62 2.63
CA GLY A 52 21.89 24.13 2.42
C GLY A 52 22.12 22.68 2.88
N THR A 53 21.13 22.08 3.53
CA THR A 53 21.22 20.69 4.01
C THR A 53 21.28 19.73 2.82
N LYS A 54 22.18 18.74 2.93
CA LYS A 54 22.32 17.67 1.93
C LYS A 54 21.81 16.35 2.50
N ILE A 55 21.32 15.48 1.62
CA ILE A 55 20.99 14.09 1.93
C ILE A 55 22.04 13.20 1.26
N MET A 56 22.69 12.37 2.05
CA MET A 56 23.79 11.52 1.62
C MET A 56 23.42 10.04 1.76
N TYR A 57 23.87 9.23 0.80
CA TYR A 57 23.59 7.79 0.78
C TYR A 57 24.84 7.00 0.31
N PRO A 58 24.95 5.68 0.64
CA PRO A 58 26.11 4.86 0.23
C PRO A 58 26.24 4.78 -1.30
N GLU A 59 27.42 5.06 -1.81
CA GLU A 59 27.73 4.97 -3.25
C GLU A 59 27.44 3.57 -3.80
N GLY A 60 26.85 3.48 -5.00
CA GLY A 60 26.54 2.22 -5.68
C GLY A 60 25.30 1.49 -5.16
N ASN A 61 24.56 2.03 -4.19
CA ASN A 61 23.31 1.44 -3.70
C ASN A 61 22.09 2.20 -4.24
N GLU A 62 21.48 1.66 -5.32
CA GLU A 62 20.31 2.27 -5.98
C GLU A 62 19.08 2.36 -5.07
N LYS A 63 18.85 1.37 -4.18
CA LYS A 63 17.73 1.40 -3.24
C LYS A 63 17.91 2.50 -2.19
N MET A 64 19.13 2.70 -1.71
CA MET A 64 19.44 3.79 -0.78
C MET A 64 19.38 5.15 -1.47
N GLN A 65 19.76 5.25 -2.74
CA GLN A 65 19.52 6.45 -3.54
C GLN A 65 18.03 6.77 -3.60
N LYS A 66 17.19 5.78 -3.89
CA LYS A 66 15.73 5.94 -3.94
C LYS A 66 15.16 6.39 -2.59
N ASN A 67 15.64 5.80 -1.50
CA ASN A 67 15.28 6.21 -0.14
C ASN A 67 15.64 7.69 0.12
N ALA A 68 16.82 8.15 -0.34
CA ALA A 68 17.24 9.54 -0.21
C ALA A 68 16.37 10.50 -1.05
N GLU A 69 16.00 10.09 -2.26
CA GLU A 69 15.07 10.83 -3.14
C GLU A 69 13.68 10.96 -2.51
N PHE A 70 13.15 9.89 -1.89
CA PHE A 70 11.90 9.96 -1.12
C PHE A 70 12.00 10.96 0.03
N LEU A 71 13.08 10.91 0.82
CA LEU A 71 13.26 11.84 1.91
C LEU A 71 13.32 13.30 1.41
N ALA A 72 14.04 13.54 0.31
CA ALA A 72 14.11 14.89 -0.31
C ALA A 72 12.72 15.37 -0.75
N SER A 73 11.92 14.51 -1.37
CA SER A 73 10.55 14.82 -1.76
C SER A 73 9.66 15.10 -0.56
N TYR A 74 9.71 14.29 0.48
CA TYR A 74 8.91 14.50 1.70
C TYR A 74 9.26 15.81 2.40
N ILE A 75 10.54 16.15 2.50
CA ILE A 75 10.98 17.41 3.07
C ILE A 75 10.51 18.60 2.23
N LYS A 76 10.57 18.48 0.91
CA LYS A 76 10.07 19.51 -0.01
C LYS A 76 8.57 19.74 0.17
N ASP A 77 7.78 18.67 0.25
CA ASP A 77 6.33 18.76 0.42
C ASP A 77 5.95 19.43 1.76
N LEU A 78 6.68 19.10 2.83
CA LEU A 78 6.42 19.64 4.17
C LEU A 78 6.91 21.08 4.37
N THR A 79 8.07 21.42 3.79
CA THR A 79 8.79 22.65 4.13
C THR A 79 9.08 23.59 2.95
N GLY A 80 8.86 23.13 1.71
CA GLY A 80 9.24 23.86 0.48
C GLY A 80 10.75 23.79 0.17
N LYS A 81 11.58 23.14 1.02
CA LYS A 81 13.04 23.08 0.83
C LYS A 81 13.42 21.97 -0.15
N SER A 82 14.15 22.34 -1.20
CA SER A 82 14.71 21.38 -2.17
C SER A 82 16.14 21.04 -1.76
N LEU A 83 16.31 19.83 -1.18
CA LEU A 83 17.61 19.36 -0.70
C LEU A 83 18.35 18.57 -1.79
N ALA A 84 19.67 18.78 -1.87
CA ALA A 84 20.50 17.99 -2.77
C ALA A 84 20.70 16.57 -2.24
N VAL A 85 20.53 15.58 -3.12
CA VAL A 85 20.83 14.17 -2.88
C VAL A 85 22.17 13.85 -3.52
N GLN A 86 23.11 13.24 -2.77
CA GLN A 86 24.44 12.89 -3.28
C GLN A 86 24.96 11.58 -2.70
N ALA A 87 25.76 10.87 -3.48
CA ALA A 87 26.49 9.70 -3.02
C ALA A 87 27.60 10.08 -2.03
N GLY A 88 27.93 9.19 -1.09
CA GLY A 88 28.88 9.37 -0.01
C GLY A 88 28.17 9.45 1.35
N THR A 89 28.89 9.16 2.43
CA THR A 89 28.33 9.15 3.81
C THR A 89 29.12 10.04 4.76
N ASP A 90 30.04 10.84 4.25
CA ASP A 90 30.90 11.72 5.04
C ASP A 90 30.44 13.19 4.97
N GLY A 91 30.42 13.88 6.10
CA GLY A 91 30.14 15.32 6.16
C GLY A 91 28.98 15.70 7.06
N LYS A 92 28.52 16.96 6.92
CA LYS A 92 27.36 17.51 7.64
C LYS A 92 26.09 17.34 6.80
N GLY A 93 24.98 17.01 7.44
CA GLY A 93 23.68 16.87 6.79
C GLY A 93 22.91 15.64 7.25
N ILE A 94 22.05 15.13 6.38
CA ILE A 94 21.28 13.89 6.63
C ILE A 94 22.00 12.73 5.96
N ILE A 95 22.36 11.71 6.73
CA ILE A 95 23.14 10.57 6.27
C ILE A 95 22.28 9.31 6.38
N LEU A 96 22.08 8.63 5.27
CA LEU A 96 21.47 7.32 5.22
C LEU A 96 22.57 6.27 5.10
N GLN A 97 22.57 5.23 5.93
CA GLN A 97 23.59 4.19 5.88
C GLN A 97 23.05 2.82 6.25
N LEU A 98 23.65 1.78 5.67
CA LEU A 98 23.42 0.41 6.12
C LEU A 98 24.32 0.10 7.31
N GLY A 99 23.80 -0.69 8.25
CA GLY A 99 24.53 -1.10 9.47
C GLY A 99 23.71 -0.79 10.72
N GLY A 100 24.36 -0.93 11.88
CA GLY A 100 23.73 -0.80 13.18
C GLY A 100 23.51 -2.16 13.85
N ASN A 101 23.07 -2.13 15.10
CA ASN A 101 22.94 -3.33 15.95
C ASN A 101 21.51 -3.90 15.98
N ALA A 102 20.62 -3.49 15.06
CA ALA A 102 19.26 -3.99 15.04
C ALA A 102 19.23 -5.45 14.56
N GLU A 103 18.76 -6.35 15.42
CA GLU A 103 18.55 -7.77 15.07
C GLU A 103 17.39 -7.94 14.07
N ASN A 104 16.41 -7.05 14.13
CA ASN A 104 15.26 -7.06 13.23
C ASN A 104 15.64 -6.43 11.89
N PRO A 105 15.43 -7.09 10.74
CA PRO A 105 15.78 -6.56 9.42
C PRO A 105 15.05 -5.27 9.05
N GLU A 106 13.90 -4.99 9.67
CA GLU A 106 13.14 -3.76 9.51
C GLU A 106 13.40 -2.74 10.63
N GLY A 107 14.34 -3.03 11.54
CA GLY A 107 14.75 -2.10 12.60
C GLY A 107 15.62 -0.96 12.08
N TYR A 108 15.67 0.14 12.82
CA TYR A 108 16.50 1.29 12.50
C TYR A 108 16.94 2.04 13.76
N GLN A 109 18.00 2.81 13.60
CA GLN A 109 18.43 3.85 14.53
C GLN A 109 18.36 5.21 13.82
N LEU A 110 17.81 6.23 14.50
CA LEU A 110 17.83 7.61 14.06
C LEU A 110 18.53 8.42 15.13
N LYS A 111 19.64 9.07 14.77
CA LYS A 111 20.44 9.91 15.68
C LYS A 111 20.55 11.32 15.13
N VAL A 112 20.18 12.30 15.95
CA VAL A 112 20.26 13.73 15.62
C VAL A 112 21.28 14.37 16.54
N THR A 113 22.24 15.07 15.94
CA THR A 113 23.22 15.95 16.60
C THR A 113 23.16 17.33 15.93
N SER A 114 23.89 18.32 16.44
CA SER A 114 23.94 19.65 15.80
C SER A 114 24.46 19.66 14.35
N ASP A 115 25.28 18.67 13.99
CA ASP A 115 25.94 18.60 12.67
C ASP A 115 25.32 17.60 11.72
N GLN A 116 24.66 16.55 12.23
CA GLN A 116 24.21 15.41 11.44
C GLN A 116 22.88 14.84 11.92
N VAL A 117 22.09 14.35 10.96
CA VAL A 117 20.99 13.41 11.18
C VAL A 117 21.40 12.10 10.52
N VAL A 118 21.66 11.08 11.32
CA VAL A 118 22.06 9.76 10.81
C VAL A 118 20.89 8.78 10.95
N ILE A 119 20.49 8.17 9.85
CA ILE A 119 19.49 7.08 9.82
C ILE A 119 20.22 5.81 9.38
N SER A 120 20.28 4.81 10.24
CA SER A 120 20.93 3.54 9.96
C SER A 120 20.00 2.35 10.21
N GLY A 121 20.17 1.30 9.42
CA GLY A 121 19.41 0.07 9.57
C GLY A 121 20.14 -1.11 8.91
N PRO A 122 19.84 -2.36 9.30
CA PRO A 122 20.47 -3.54 8.72
C PRO A 122 20.09 -3.76 7.25
N THR A 123 18.96 -3.19 6.80
CA THR A 123 18.45 -3.26 5.43
C THR A 123 17.97 -1.89 4.96
N GLU A 124 17.78 -1.75 3.64
CA GLU A 124 17.19 -0.54 3.05
C GLU A 124 15.75 -0.28 3.55
N ALA A 125 14.99 -1.34 3.89
CA ALA A 125 13.67 -1.24 4.48
C ALA A 125 13.72 -0.62 5.88
N GLY A 126 14.66 -1.03 6.73
CA GLY A 126 14.86 -0.44 8.05
C GLY A 126 15.17 1.06 7.94
N VAL A 127 16.08 1.45 7.05
CA VAL A 127 16.39 2.87 6.79
C VAL A 127 15.16 3.62 6.29
N PHE A 128 14.34 3.02 5.41
CA PHE A 128 13.11 3.62 4.94
C PHE A 128 12.11 3.91 6.08
N TYR A 129 11.98 3.01 7.06
CA TYR A 129 11.13 3.27 8.23
C TYR A 129 11.69 4.37 9.13
N GLY A 130 13.00 4.47 9.26
CA GLY A 130 13.66 5.62 9.91
C GLY A 130 13.35 6.94 9.18
N ILE A 131 13.33 6.92 7.86
CA ILE A 131 12.91 8.06 7.03
C ILE A 131 11.45 8.43 7.31
N GLN A 132 10.53 7.46 7.44
CA GLN A 132 9.13 7.76 7.77
C GLN A 132 8.99 8.37 9.17
N THR A 133 9.82 7.96 10.11
CA THR A 133 9.88 8.56 11.45
C THR A 133 10.33 10.02 11.38
N LEU A 134 11.43 10.31 10.69
CA LEU A 134 11.90 11.69 10.49
C LEU A 134 10.82 12.53 9.77
N ARG A 135 10.23 12.01 8.68
CA ARG A 135 9.14 12.66 7.94
C ARG A 135 8.00 13.09 8.84
N LYS A 136 7.51 12.16 9.69
CA LYS A 136 6.39 12.42 10.60
C LYS A 136 6.74 13.41 11.72
N SER A 137 8.01 13.51 12.08
CA SER A 137 8.50 14.43 13.11
C SER A 137 8.58 15.88 12.64
N ILE A 138 8.76 16.10 11.32
CA ILE A 138 8.89 17.43 10.72
C ILE A 138 7.50 18.07 10.60
N PRO A 139 7.28 19.29 11.14
CA PRO A 139 6.01 19.98 10.99
C PRO A 139 5.80 20.48 9.55
N VAL A 140 4.55 20.62 9.13
CA VAL A 140 4.22 21.33 7.89
C VAL A 140 4.49 22.82 8.09
N ALA A 141 5.54 23.35 7.47
CA ALA A 141 6.00 24.73 7.69
C ALA A 141 6.77 25.25 6.47
N GLN A 142 6.05 25.86 5.54
CA GLN A 142 6.62 26.34 4.28
C GLN A 142 7.54 27.56 4.49
N GLY A 143 8.74 27.49 3.92
CA GLY A 143 9.66 28.61 3.83
C GLY A 143 10.46 28.94 5.11
N VAL A 144 10.24 28.19 6.22
CA VAL A 144 10.97 28.41 7.48
C VAL A 144 11.96 27.28 7.74
N ASP A 145 12.99 27.53 8.56
CA ASP A 145 13.92 26.52 8.99
C ASP A 145 13.30 25.63 10.07
N ILE A 146 13.72 24.36 10.12
CA ILE A 146 13.21 23.40 11.09
C ILE A 146 14.35 23.02 12.04
N ALA A 147 14.12 23.20 13.33
CA ALA A 147 14.99 22.68 14.37
C ALA A 147 14.59 21.23 14.66
N LEU A 148 15.54 20.33 14.51
CA LEU A 148 15.41 18.94 14.91
C LEU A 148 16.14 18.78 16.26
N PRO A 149 15.45 18.66 17.40
CA PRO A 149 16.08 18.44 18.70
C PRO A 149 17.01 17.24 18.66
N ALA A 150 18.11 17.33 19.38
CA ALA A 150 19.06 16.23 19.48
C ALA A 150 18.38 15.02 20.14
N VAL A 151 18.42 13.87 19.49
CA VAL A 151 17.71 12.66 19.91
C VAL A 151 18.43 11.41 19.45
N GLU A 152 18.26 10.33 20.18
CA GLU A 152 18.56 8.99 19.74
C GLU A 152 17.27 8.15 19.81
N ILE A 153 16.88 7.57 18.67
CA ILE A 153 15.70 6.72 18.53
C ILE A 153 16.18 5.36 18.06
N ASN A 154 15.78 4.29 18.81
CA ASN A 154 15.93 2.91 18.38
C ASN A 154 14.54 2.33 18.21
N ASP A 155 14.25 1.80 17.03
CA ASP A 155 12.92 1.31 16.72
C ASP A 155 12.97 0.07 15.82
N TYR A 156 11.98 -0.76 15.97
CA TYR A 156 11.74 -1.94 15.15
C TYR A 156 10.26 -2.33 15.22
N PRO A 157 9.70 -2.93 14.17
CA PRO A 157 8.30 -3.35 14.17
C PRO A 157 8.10 -4.54 15.11
N ARG A 158 7.03 -4.51 15.90
CA ARG A 158 6.61 -5.62 16.76
C ARG A 158 6.14 -6.85 15.96
N PHE A 159 5.52 -6.61 14.79
CA PHE A 159 5.00 -7.64 13.90
C PHE A 159 5.69 -7.55 12.55
N SER A 160 6.14 -8.69 12.02
CA SER A 160 6.74 -8.78 10.68
C SER A 160 5.71 -8.62 9.56
N TYR A 161 4.45 -8.97 9.80
CA TYR A 161 3.33 -8.77 8.87
C TYR A 161 2.46 -7.61 9.33
N ARG A 162 2.39 -6.54 8.55
CA ARG A 162 1.56 -5.36 8.81
C ARG A 162 0.81 -5.04 7.53
N GLY A 163 -0.43 -5.52 7.45
CA GLY A 163 -1.24 -5.47 6.23
C GLY A 163 -2.41 -4.51 6.31
N ALA A 164 -2.81 -4.02 5.15
CA ALA A 164 -4.09 -3.37 4.93
C ALA A 164 -4.64 -3.76 3.56
N MET A 165 -5.96 -3.84 3.45
CA MET A 165 -6.67 -4.26 2.25
C MET A 165 -7.36 -3.08 1.59
N LEU A 166 -7.40 -3.10 0.25
CA LEU A 166 -8.23 -2.23 -0.57
C LEU A 166 -9.10 -3.09 -1.51
N ASP A 167 -10.41 -2.99 -1.35
CA ASP A 167 -11.40 -3.54 -2.27
C ASP A 167 -11.61 -2.55 -3.44
N VAL A 168 -11.16 -2.94 -4.62
CA VAL A 168 -11.38 -2.19 -5.86
C VAL A 168 -12.49 -2.78 -6.71
N SER A 169 -13.11 -3.86 -6.25
CA SER A 169 -14.11 -4.61 -7.02
C SER A 169 -15.51 -4.06 -6.82
N ARG A 170 -15.94 -3.82 -5.57
CA ARG A 170 -17.23 -3.17 -5.31
C ARG A 170 -17.25 -1.76 -5.87
N HIS A 171 -16.13 -1.01 -5.73
CA HIS A 171 -15.92 0.26 -6.41
C HIS A 171 -14.48 0.34 -6.94
N PHE A 172 -14.36 0.67 -8.22
CA PHE A 172 -13.07 0.78 -8.89
C PHE A 172 -12.34 2.08 -8.50
N PHE A 173 -11.06 1.96 -8.19
CA PHE A 173 -10.16 3.08 -7.95
C PHE A 173 -9.07 3.09 -9.02
N PRO A 174 -8.86 4.20 -9.74
CA PRO A 174 -7.83 4.28 -10.77
C PRO A 174 -6.41 4.19 -10.19
N VAL A 175 -5.43 3.91 -11.05
CA VAL A 175 -4.00 3.71 -10.69
C VAL A 175 -3.48 4.76 -9.71
N ASP A 176 -3.73 6.05 -9.99
CA ASP A 176 -3.26 7.14 -9.12
C ASP A 176 -3.86 7.09 -7.70
N SER A 177 -5.10 6.63 -7.56
CA SER A 177 -5.74 6.47 -6.25
C SER A 177 -5.13 5.31 -5.47
N VAL A 178 -4.82 4.20 -6.16
CA VAL A 178 -4.12 3.05 -5.56
C VAL A 178 -2.70 3.45 -5.12
N LYS A 179 -1.97 4.22 -5.93
CA LYS A 179 -0.65 4.75 -5.55
C LYS A 179 -0.72 5.66 -4.33
N ARG A 180 -1.73 6.54 -4.22
CA ARG A 180 -1.95 7.35 -3.02
C ARG A 180 -2.24 6.49 -1.79
N PHE A 181 -2.99 5.40 -1.94
CA PHE A 181 -3.23 4.45 -0.85
C PHE A 181 -1.90 3.80 -0.41
N ILE A 182 -1.06 3.38 -1.34
CA ILE A 182 0.28 2.84 -1.06
C ILE A 182 1.16 3.88 -0.33
N ASP A 183 1.10 5.16 -0.70
CA ASP A 183 1.84 6.23 0.00
C ASP A 183 1.38 6.38 1.46
N MET A 184 0.08 6.22 1.73
CA MET A 184 -0.45 6.22 3.10
C MET A 184 -0.01 4.97 3.87
N LEU A 185 0.02 3.81 3.24
CA LEU A 185 0.55 2.59 3.84
C LEU A 185 2.02 2.75 4.23
N ALA A 186 2.84 3.30 3.33
CA ALA A 186 4.24 3.59 3.57
C ALA A 186 4.43 4.55 4.76
N LEU A 187 3.62 5.62 4.84
CA LEU A 187 3.66 6.58 5.96
C LEU A 187 3.44 5.91 7.32
N HIS A 188 2.61 4.87 7.37
CA HIS A 188 2.28 4.14 8.59
C HIS A 188 3.09 2.83 8.79
N ASN A 189 4.18 2.65 8.04
CA ASN A 189 5.07 1.49 8.13
C ASN A 189 4.36 0.15 7.86
N ILE A 190 3.30 0.16 7.05
CA ILE A 190 2.64 -1.04 6.55
C ILE A 190 3.51 -1.65 5.45
N ASN A 191 3.72 -2.97 5.49
CA ASN A 191 4.59 -3.67 4.54
C ASN A 191 3.88 -4.70 3.66
N ARG A 192 2.55 -4.85 3.81
CA ARG A 192 1.72 -5.74 3.00
C ARG A 192 0.49 -4.99 2.52
N PHE A 193 0.29 -4.97 1.21
CA PHE A 193 -0.90 -4.43 0.57
C PHE A 193 -1.72 -5.58 0.00
N HIS A 194 -2.83 -5.92 0.65
CA HIS A 194 -3.80 -6.88 0.16
C HIS A 194 -4.73 -6.20 -0.84
N TRP A 195 -4.65 -6.60 -2.10
CA TRP A 195 -5.38 -6.00 -3.21
C TRP A 195 -6.48 -6.92 -3.70
N HIS A 196 -7.73 -6.61 -3.33
CA HIS A 196 -8.91 -7.41 -3.66
C HIS A 196 -9.42 -7.05 -5.05
N LEU A 197 -9.22 -7.94 -6.03
CA LEU A 197 -9.32 -7.67 -7.47
C LEU A 197 -10.54 -8.28 -8.16
N SER A 198 -11.28 -9.17 -7.50
CA SER A 198 -12.45 -9.84 -8.10
C SER A 198 -13.59 -9.99 -7.11
N GLU A 199 -14.82 -9.74 -7.60
CA GLU A 199 -16.02 -9.79 -6.79
C GLU A 199 -17.31 -9.93 -7.67
N ASP A 200 -18.45 -10.15 -7.02
CA ASP A 200 -19.75 -10.21 -7.67
C ASP A 200 -20.07 -8.94 -8.48
N GLN A 201 -19.63 -7.77 -7.98
CA GLN A 201 -19.93 -6.45 -8.56
C GLN A 201 -18.90 -5.98 -9.59
N GLY A 202 -17.83 -6.75 -9.80
CA GLY A 202 -16.87 -6.45 -10.85
C GLY A 202 -15.56 -7.23 -10.78
N TRP A 203 -15.06 -7.62 -11.93
CA TRP A 203 -13.72 -8.16 -12.14
C TRP A 203 -12.75 -7.06 -12.53
N ARG A 204 -11.61 -6.92 -11.87
CA ARG A 204 -10.77 -5.72 -11.97
C ARG A 204 -9.36 -5.93 -12.52
N ILE A 205 -8.97 -7.14 -12.88
CA ILE A 205 -7.65 -7.44 -13.43
C ILE A 205 -7.75 -8.10 -14.80
N GLU A 206 -6.97 -7.62 -15.77
CA GLU A 206 -6.89 -8.24 -17.08
C GLU A 206 -6.29 -9.64 -17.01
N ILE A 207 -6.98 -10.62 -17.59
CA ILE A 207 -6.51 -11.98 -17.83
C ILE A 207 -6.56 -12.22 -19.33
N LYS A 208 -5.41 -12.25 -19.98
CA LYS A 208 -5.31 -12.27 -21.46
C LYS A 208 -5.88 -13.55 -22.07
N SER A 209 -5.79 -14.67 -21.36
CA SER A 209 -6.39 -15.94 -21.75
C SER A 209 -7.93 -15.97 -21.57
N ARG A 210 -8.49 -15.01 -20.83
CA ARG A 210 -9.91 -14.92 -20.49
C ARG A 210 -10.41 -13.47 -20.65
N PRO A 211 -10.41 -12.90 -21.90
CA PRO A 211 -10.63 -11.47 -22.13
C PRO A 211 -12.02 -10.98 -21.70
N GLU A 212 -13.07 -11.82 -21.77
CA GLU A 212 -14.41 -11.44 -21.36
C GLU A 212 -14.52 -11.09 -19.88
N LEU A 213 -13.55 -11.50 -19.03
CA LEU A 213 -13.50 -11.09 -17.62
C LEU A 213 -13.43 -9.57 -17.49
N THR A 214 -12.73 -8.88 -18.39
CA THR A 214 -12.65 -7.42 -18.40
C THR A 214 -13.61 -6.78 -19.39
N GLU A 215 -13.91 -7.42 -20.52
CA GLU A 215 -14.86 -6.89 -21.50
C GLU A 215 -16.29 -6.84 -20.95
N ILE A 216 -16.71 -7.86 -20.21
CA ILE A 216 -18.04 -8.03 -19.62
C ILE A 216 -17.99 -7.89 -18.10
N GLY A 217 -17.15 -8.68 -17.42
CA GLY A 217 -17.13 -8.81 -15.97
C GLY A 217 -16.70 -7.53 -15.24
N SER A 218 -16.00 -6.60 -15.90
CA SER A 218 -15.61 -5.32 -15.31
C SER A 218 -16.73 -4.28 -15.29
N LYS A 219 -17.89 -4.55 -15.89
CA LYS A 219 -18.94 -3.54 -16.12
C LYS A 219 -20.28 -3.99 -15.56
N ARG A 220 -20.96 -3.13 -14.81
CA ARG A 220 -22.35 -3.31 -14.40
C ARG A 220 -23.25 -2.21 -14.92
N ALA A 221 -24.52 -2.51 -15.14
CA ALA A 221 -25.46 -1.59 -15.79
C ALA A 221 -25.76 -0.35 -14.93
N GLU A 222 -25.79 -0.52 -13.62
CA GLU A 222 -26.11 0.53 -12.62
C GLU A 222 -25.64 0.10 -11.24
N THR A 223 -25.69 0.99 -10.27
CA THR A 223 -25.35 0.68 -8.88
C THR A 223 -26.51 1.02 -7.96
N VAL A 224 -26.77 0.15 -6.97
CA VAL A 224 -27.78 0.42 -5.92
C VAL A 224 -27.39 1.65 -5.09
N ILE A 225 -28.37 2.51 -4.80
CA ILE A 225 -28.18 3.67 -3.94
C ILE A 225 -28.37 3.25 -2.48
N GLY A 226 -27.32 3.43 -1.65
CA GLY A 226 -27.33 2.98 -0.26
C GLY A 226 -27.33 1.44 -0.15
N HIS A 227 -27.67 0.94 1.04
CA HIS A 227 -27.67 -0.49 1.32
C HIS A 227 -28.96 -1.16 0.85
N ASN A 228 -28.96 -1.70 -0.36
CA ASN A 228 -30.08 -2.49 -0.96
C ASN A 228 -31.46 -1.81 -0.87
N SER A 229 -31.53 -0.51 -1.11
CA SER A 229 -32.77 0.27 -1.04
C SER A 229 -33.79 -0.05 -2.13
N GLY A 230 -33.43 -0.85 -3.13
CA GLY A 230 -34.23 -1.09 -4.33
C GLY A 230 -34.26 0.08 -5.31
N LYS A 231 -33.48 1.13 -5.04
CA LYS A 231 -33.28 2.28 -5.95
C LYS A 231 -31.88 2.21 -6.56
N TYR A 232 -31.77 2.56 -7.82
CA TYR A 232 -30.53 2.49 -8.58
C TYR A 232 -30.20 3.86 -9.17
N ASP A 233 -28.91 4.10 -9.44
CA ASP A 233 -28.42 5.36 -10.00
C ASP A 233 -28.64 5.47 -11.51
N GLY A 234 -28.99 4.37 -12.18
CA GLY A 234 -29.21 4.29 -13.63
C GLY A 234 -27.98 4.60 -14.47
N LYS A 235 -26.78 4.48 -13.91
CA LYS A 235 -25.52 4.81 -14.58
C LYS A 235 -24.66 3.58 -14.75
N PRO A 236 -24.21 3.25 -15.97
CA PRO A 236 -23.19 2.22 -16.17
C PRO A 236 -21.93 2.52 -15.37
N TYR A 237 -21.40 1.48 -14.73
CA TYR A 237 -20.21 1.57 -13.90
C TYR A 237 -19.21 0.48 -14.27
N GLY A 238 -17.92 0.81 -14.29
CA GLY A 238 -16.89 -0.16 -14.63
C GLY A 238 -15.48 0.39 -14.48
N GLY A 239 -14.52 -0.48 -14.77
CA GLY A 239 -13.09 -0.20 -14.75
C GLY A 239 -12.33 -1.46 -14.41
N PHE A 240 -11.09 -1.56 -14.87
CA PHE A 240 -10.17 -2.64 -14.59
C PHE A 240 -8.73 -2.14 -14.76
N PHE A 241 -7.78 -2.92 -14.28
CA PHE A 241 -6.36 -2.70 -14.50
C PHE A 241 -5.86 -3.62 -15.61
N THR A 242 -5.11 -3.09 -16.53
CA THR A 242 -4.29 -3.89 -17.44
C THR A 242 -3.18 -4.58 -16.66
N GLN A 243 -2.59 -5.64 -17.22
CA GLN A 243 -1.45 -6.30 -16.55
C GLN A 243 -0.26 -5.35 -16.38
N GLU A 244 -0.07 -4.43 -17.32
CA GLU A 244 0.98 -3.42 -17.29
C GLU A 244 0.73 -2.41 -16.14
N GLU A 245 -0.50 -1.91 -15.98
CA GLU A 245 -0.86 -1.06 -14.83
C GLU A 245 -0.71 -1.77 -13.49
N ALA A 246 -1.06 -3.06 -13.43
CA ALA A 246 -0.87 -3.85 -12.21
C ALA A 246 0.62 -4.02 -11.88
N LYS A 247 1.47 -4.30 -12.86
CA LYS A 247 2.94 -4.36 -12.69
C LYS A 247 3.53 -3.01 -12.27
N GLU A 248 3.00 -1.90 -12.82
CA GLU A 248 3.40 -0.55 -12.41
C GLU A 248 3.08 -0.30 -10.92
N ILE A 249 1.90 -0.70 -10.45
CA ILE A 249 1.51 -0.60 -9.04
C ILE A 249 2.40 -1.48 -8.15
N VAL A 250 2.70 -2.71 -8.58
CA VAL A 250 3.62 -3.62 -7.87
C VAL A 250 5.01 -3.00 -7.73
N ALA A 251 5.56 -2.44 -8.80
CA ALA A 251 6.86 -1.78 -8.79
C ALA A 251 6.84 -0.54 -7.87
N TYR A 252 5.80 0.27 -7.95
CA TYR A 252 5.59 1.45 -7.10
C TYR A 252 5.54 1.10 -5.60
N ALA A 253 4.88 0.00 -5.24
CA ALA A 253 4.83 -0.51 -3.89
C ALA A 253 6.20 -1.06 -3.43
N ALA A 254 6.89 -1.79 -4.31
CA ALA A 254 8.21 -2.38 -4.01
C ALA A 254 9.26 -1.31 -3.71
N GLU A 255 9.25 -0.16 -4.40
CA GLU A 255 10.11 0.99 -4.08
C GLU A 255 9.89 1.52 -2.65
N ARG A 256 8.72 1.25 -2.04
CA ARG A 256 8.34 1.63 -0.68
C ARG A 256 8.40 0.47 0.30
N HIS A 257 9.07 -0.62 -0.08
CA HIS A 257 9.21 -1.84 0.71
C HIS A 257 7.86 -2.48 1.10
N ILE A 258 6.85 -2.35 0.22
CA ILE A 258 5.52 -2.95 0.38
C ILE A 258 5.36 -4.08 -0.64
N THR A 259 5.02 -5.28 -0.16
CA THR A 259 4.64 -6.40 -1.00
C THR A 259 3.14 -6.34 -1.29
N VAL A 260 2.76 -6.42 -2.56
CA VAL A 260 1.36 -6.50 -2.98
C VAL A 260 0.93 -7.96 -2.99
N ILE A 261 -0.09 -8.29 -2.21
CA ILE A 261 -0.73 -9.61 -2.18
C ILE A 261 -2.05 -9.49 -2.96
N PRO A 262 -2.14 -10.05 -4.18
CA PRO A 262 -3.37 -10.02 -4.95
C PRO A 262 -4.37 -11.01 -4.38
N GLU A 263 -5.67 -10.69 -4.48
CA GLU A 263 -6.74 -11.63 -4.20
C GLU A 263 -7.62 -11.82 -5.42
N ILE A 264 -7.83 -13.09 -5.75
CA ILE A 264 -8.86 -13.58 -6.67
C ILE A 264 -9.77 -14.51 -5.84
N ASP A 265 -10.90 -13.98 -5.43
CA ASP A 265 -11.81 -14.71 -4.58
C ASP A 265 -12.53 -15.83 -5.35
N MET A 266 -12.57 -17.02 -4.74
CA MET A 266 -13.20 -18.22 -5.32
C MET A 266 -13.54 -19.25 -4.24
N PRO A 267 -14.53 -20.11 -4.45
CA PRO A 267 -15.45 -20.23 -5.61
C PRO A 267 -16.73 -19.40 -5.46
N GLY A 268 -16.95 -18.72 -4.32
CA GLY A 268 -17.94 -17.67 -4.12
C GLY A 268 -17.51 -16.36 -4.78
N HIS A 269 -18.32 -15.31 -4.69
CA HIS A 269 -17.99 -13.97 -5.17
C HIS A 269 -17.53 -13.90 -6.63
N MET A 270 -18.08 -14.80 -7.46
CA MET A 270 -17.70 -14.98 -8.86
C MET A 270 -18.78 -14.55 -9.85
N GLN A 271 -19.80 -13.81 -9.42
CA GLN A 271 -20.92 -13.43 -10.29
C GLN A 271 -20.46 -12.63 -11.52
N ALA A 272 -19.45 -11.75 -11.38
CA ALA A 272 -18.89 -11.03 -12.51
C ALA A 272 -18.17 -11.97 -13.50
N ALA A 273 -17.46 -12.97 -13.01
CA ALA A 273 -16.86 -14.00 -13.86
C ALA A 273 -17.91 -14.90 -14.53
N LEU A 274 -18.98 -15.24 -13.82
CA LEU A 274 -20.10 -16.01 -14.39
C LEU A 274 -20.86 -15.21 -15.45
N ALA A 275 -20.99 -13.89 -15.31
CA ALA A 275 -21.56 -13.04 -16.35
C ALA A 275 -20.74 -13.08 -17.64
N ALA A 276 -19.41 -13.17 -17.52
CA ALA A 276 -18.47 -13.31 -18.63
C ALA A 276 -18.46 -14.73 -19.21
N TYR A 277 -18.46 -15.75 -18.36
CA TYR A 277 -18.38 -17.18 -18.74
C TYR A 277 -19.48 -17.99 -18.05
N PRO A 278 -20.73 -17.93 -18.59
CA PRO A 278 -21.88 -18.57 -17.93
C PRO A 278 -21.77 -20.08 -17.76
N ASN A 279 -21.00 -20.74 -18.61
CA ASN A 279 -20.74 -22.19 -18.54
C ASN A 279 -19.96 -22.61 -17.29
N LEU A 280 -19.33 -21.68 -16.57
CA LEU A 280 -18.64 -21.96 -15.30
C LEU A 280 -19.61 -22.06 -14.11
N GLY A 281 -20.85 -21.59 -14.25
CA GLY A 281 -21.87 -21.67 -13.22
C GLY A 281 -22.68 -22.96 -13.28
N CYS A 282 -23.37 -23.30 -12.18
CA CYS A 282 -24.17 -24.51 -12.08
C CYS A 282 -25.43 -24.52 -12.98
N THR A 283 -26.01 -23.34 -13.24
CA THR A 283 -27.23 -23.18 -14.04
C THR A 283 -26.96 -22.91 -15.52
N GLY A 284 -25.72 -22.49 -15.86
CA GLY A 284 -25.34 -22.09 -17.22
C GLY A 284 -25.83 -20.70 -17.62
N GLY A 285 -26.36 -19.94 -16.70
CA GLY A 285 -26.82 -18.56 -16.90
C GLY A 285 -28.27 -18.45 -17.46
N PRO A 286 -28.66 -17.26 -17.96
CA PRO A 286 -27.82 -16.05 -18.03
C PRO A 286 -27.50 -15.46 -16.66
N TYR A 287 -26.32 -14.83 -16.54
CA TYR A 287 -25.89 -14.10 -15.33
C TYR A 287 -25.61 -12.65 -15.68
N GLU A 288 -25.77 -11.77 -14.71
CA GLU A 288 -25.42 -10.34 -14.81
C GLU A 288 -24.39 -10.00 -13.74
N VAL A 289 -23.49 -9.05 -14.03
CA VAL A 289 -22.60 -8.48 -13.02
C VAL A 289 -23.46 -7.80 -11.95
N TRP A 290 -23.21 -8.12 -10.69
CA TRP A 290 -24.05 -7.66 -9.60
C TRP A 290 -24.02 -6.16 -9.42
N LYS A 291 -25.15 -5.60 -9.01
CA LYS A 291 -25.35 -4.17 -8.79
C LYS A 291 -25.84 -3.83 -7.37
N ILE A 292 -25.90 -4.85 -6.51
CA ILE A 292 -26.39 -4.74 -5.12
C ILE A 292 -25.33 -5.26 -4.13
N TRP A 293 -25.55 -5.01 -2.86
CA TRP A 293 -24.77 -5.58 -1.76
C TRP A 293 -25.29 -6.95 -1.38
N GLY A 294 -24.39 -7.82 -0.94
CA GLY A 294 -24.72 -9.14 -0.41
C GLY A 294 -23.87 -10.25 -1.02
N VAL A 295 -24.34 -11.47 -0.91
CA VAL A 295 -23.68 -12.71 -1.35
C VAL A 295 -24.53 -13.37 -2.42
N SER A 296 -23.96 -13.57 -3.61
CA SER A 296 -24.65 -14.28 -4.69
C SER A 296 -24.78 -15.79 -4.38
N GLU A 297 -25.94 -16.37 -4.64
CA GLU A 297 -26.09 -17.83 -4.61
C GLU A 297 -25.38 -18.54 -5.76
N ASP A 298 -25.11 -17.80 -6.85
CA ASP A 298 -24.43 -18.34 -8.03
C ASP A 298 -22.91 -18.25 -7.85
N VAL A 299 -22.28 -19.42 -7.82
CA VAL A 299 -20.87 -19.62 -7.56
C VAL A 299 -20.26 -20.50 -8.66
N LEU A 300 -18.95 -20.60 -8.74
CA LEU A 300 -18.30 -21.53 -9.67
C LEU A 300 -18.80 -22.96 -9.47
N CYS A 301 -19.10 -23.64 -10.56
CA CYS A 301 -19.56 -25.04 -10.54
C CYS A 301 -18.39 -25.98 -10.24
N ALA A 302 -18.30 -26.45 -9.01
CA ALA A 302 -17.19 -27.31 -8.55
C ALA A 302 -17.23 -28.73 -9.21
N GLY A 303 -18.31 -29.08 -9.86
CA GLY A 303 -18.44 -30.31 -10.64
C GLY A 303 -18.01 -30.22 -12.11
N ASN A 304 -17.62 -29.00 -12.56
CA ASN A 304 -17.21 -28.72 -13.94
C ASN A 304 -15.70 -28.70 -14.07
N ASP A 305 -15.11 -29.51 -14.95
CA ASP A 305 -13.65 -29.51 -15.16
C ASP A 305 -13.15 -28.20 -15.79
N GLU A 306 -13.98 -27.50 -16.56
CA GLU A 306 -13.64 -26.16 -17.09
C GLU A 306 -13.45 -25.13 -15.97
N THR A 307 -14.10 -25.31 -14.82
CA THR A 307 -13.86 -24.48 -13.63
C THR A 307 -12.43 -24.63 -13.11
N LEU A 308 -11.92 -25.86 -13.06
CA LEU A 308 -10.54 -26.11 -12.62
C LEU A 308 -9.55 -25.48 -13.58
N LYS A 309 -9.78 -25.64 -14.89
CA LYS A 309 -8.97 -25.01 -15.92
C LYS A 309 -9.03 -23.47 -15.86
N PHE A 310 -10.21 -22.90 -15.63
CA PHE A 310 -10.38 -21.46 -15.44
C PHE A 310 -9.54 -20.95 -14.26
N ILE A 311 -9.55 -21.64 -13.13
CA ILE A 311 -8.74 -21.31 -11.95
C ILE A 311 -7.24 -21.32 -12.30
N GLU A 312 -6.77 -22.35 -13.01
CA GLU A 312 -5.37 -22.45 -13.44
C GLU A 312 -4.99 -21.35 -14.44
N ASP A 313 -5.84 -21.05 -15.42
CA ASP A 313 -5.60 -19.98 -16.41
C ASP A 313 -5.45 -18.62 -15.70
N VAL A 314 -6.36 -18.30 -14.76
CA VAL A 314 -6.34 -17.05 -14.01
C VAL A 314 -5.13 -16.96 -13.09
N LEU A 315 -4.93 -17.96 -12.22
CA LEU A 315 -3.81 -17.95 -11.28
C LEU A 315 -2.47 -17.99 -11.98
N GLY A 316 -2.36 -18.67 -13.12
CA GLY A 316 -1.16 -18.72 -13.94
C GLY A 316 -0.71 -17.34 -14.47
N GLU A 317 -1.65 -16.45 -14.79
CA GLU A 317 -1.33 -15.07 -15.16
C GLU A 317 -1.07 -14.18 -13.93
N ILE A 318 -1.80 -14.39 -12.82
CA ILE A 318 -1.61 -13.64 -11.56
C ILE A 318 -0.19 -13.84 -11.02
N ILE A 319 0.35 -15.05 -11.00
CA ILE A 319 1.73 -15.29 -10.55
C ILE A 319 2.78 -14.54 -11.39
N GLN A 320 2.53 -14.31 -12.67
CA GLN A 320 3.45 -13.57 -13.56
C GLN A 320 3.42 -12.06 -13.33
N ILE A 321 2.33 -11.55 -12.75
CA ILE A 321 2.15 -10.12 -12.45
C ILE A 321 2.68 -9.78 -11.07
N PHE A 322 2.43 -10.66 -10.08
CA PHE A 322 2.67 -10.40 -8.67
C PHE A 322 3.80 -11.31 -8.12
N PRO A 323 5.00 -10.78 -7.92
CA PRO A 323 6.12 -11.53 -7.34
C PRO A 323 5.98 -11.61 -5.80
N SER A 324 4.82 -12.03 -5.33
CA SER A 324 4.50 -12.18 -3.91
C SER A 324 4.63 -13.64 -3.50
N GLU A 325 5.17 -13.87 -2.31
CA GLU A 325 5.18 -15.20 -1.68
C GLU A 325 3.76 -15.73 -1.42
N TYR A 326 2.78 -14.83 -1.28
CA TYR A 326 1.39 -15.18 -1.02
C TYR A 326 0.48 -14.66 -2.12
N ILE A 327 -0.43 -15.54 -2.57
CA ILE A 327 -1.57 -15.22 -3.43
C ILE A 327 -2.84 -15.59 -2.63
N HIS A 328 -3.72 -14.63 -2.41
CA HIS A 328 -4.98 -14.86 -1.70
C HIS A 328 -6.04 -15.38 -2.67
N VAL A 329 -6.69 -16.47 -2.32
CA VAL A 329 -7.71 -17.11 -3.18
C VAL A 329 -9.14 -17.00 -2.61
N GLY A 330 -9.33 -16.11 -1.62
CA GLY A 330 -10.62 -15.93 -0.96
C GLY A 330 -11.09 -17.17 -0.23
N GLY A 331 -12.31 -17.60 -0.52
CA GLY A 331 -12.94 -18.81 0.02
C GLY A 331 -14.06 -18.51 1.02
N ASP A 332 -14.35 -17.24 1.25
CA ASP A 332 -15.42 -16.81 2.16
C ASP A 332 -16.80 -16.87 1.49
N GLU A 333 -17.81 -16.86 2.32
CA GLU A 333 -19.23 -16.69 2.00
C GLU A 333 -19.77 -17.49 0.78
N CYS A 334 -19.18 -18.65 0.44
CA CYS A 334 -19.60 -19.46 -0.70
C CYS A 334 -20.88 -20.25 -0.38
N PRO A 335 -22.09 -19.88 -0.90
CA PRO A 335 -23.31 -20.61 -0.68
C PRO A 335 -23.28 -21.99 -1.36
N LYS A 336 -23.82 -23.02 -0.69
CA LYS A 336 -23.85 -24.40 -1.18
C LYS A 336 -25.15 -24.75 -1.90
N VAL A 337 -26.11 -23.85 -1.93
CA VAL A 337 -27.48 -24.11 -2.44
C VAL A 337 -27.50 -24.53 -3.90
N ARG A 338 -26.64 -23.99 -4.75
CA ARG A 338 -26.51 -24.39 -6.15
C ARG A 338 -25.84 -25.76 -6.26
N TRP A 339 -24.79 -26.04 -5.51
CA TRP A 339 -24.09 -27.33 -5.54
C TRP A 339 -24.96 -28.49 -5.07
N ALA A 340 -25.80 -28.27 -4.06
CA ALA A 340 -26.73 -29.28 -3.56
C ALA A 340 -27.72 -29.77 -4.63
N LYS A 341 -28.05 -28.91 -5.61
CA LYS A 341 -29.00 -29.24 -6.70
C LYS A 341 -28.31 -29.50 -8.04
N CYS A 342 -27.00 -29.25 -8.16
CA CYS A 342 -26.28 -29.38 -9.42
C CYS A 342 -25.87 -30.85 -9.68
N PRO A 343 -26.32 -31.48 -10.76
CA PRO A 343 -25.96 -32.89 -11.06
C PRO A 343 -24.43 -33.08 -11.19
N LYS A 344 -23.72 -32.11 -11.77
CA LYS A 344 -22.25 -32.16 -11.93
C LYS A 344 -21.54 -32.12 -10.57
N CYS A 345 -21.97 -31.23 -9.67
CA CYS A 345 -21.39 -31.11 -8.32
C CYS A 345 -21.68 -32.39 -7.51
N GLN A 346 -22.89 -32.93 -7.57
CA GLN A 346 -23.25 -34.17 -6.88
C GLN A 346 -22.48 -35.38 -7.44
N ALA A 347 -22.27 -35.45 -8.76
CA ALA A 347 -21.42 -36.47 -9.36
C ALA A 347 -19.97 -36.38 -8.89
N ARG A 348 -19.42 -35.17 -8.77
CA ARG A 348 -18.07 -34.90 -8.23
C ARG A 348 -17.95 -35.32 -6.76
N ILE A 349 -18.92 -34.95 -5.92
CA ILE A 349 -19.00 -35.38 -4.52
C ILE A 349 -18.95 -36.92 -4.42
N LYS A 350 -19.76 -37.61 -5.25
CA LYS A 350 -19.77 -39.08 -5.29
C LYS A 350 -18.42 -39.65 -5.74
N ALA A 351 -17.86 -39.11 -6.81
CA ALA A 351 -16.58 -39.57 -7.36
C ALA A 351 -15.42 -39.43 -6.38
N LEU A 352 -15.40 -38.32 -5.61
CA LEU A 352 -14.39 -38.05 -4.58
C LEU A 352 -14.69 -38.75 -3.23
N GLY A 353 -15.83 -39.43 -3.11
CA GLY A 353 -16.23 -40.05 -1.85
C GLY A 353 -16.49 -39.10 -0.69
N LEU A 354 -16.83 -37.83 -1.00
CA LEU A 354 -17.11 -36.83 0.02
C LEU A 354 -18.41 -37.17 0.76
N LYS A 355 -18.35 -37.18 2.08
CA LYS A 355 -19.49 -37.49 2.95
C LYS A 355 -19.71 -36.42 3.97
N SER A 356 -20.96 -36.12 4.27
CA SER A 356 -21.33 -35.29 5.41
C SER A 356 -21.02 -36.01 6.73
N ASP A 357 -20.62 -35.22 7.71
CA ASP A 357 -20.49 -35.66 9.10
C ASP A 357 -21.18 -34.66 10.04
N LYS A 358 -20.93 -34.78 11.35
CA LYS A 358 -21.54 -33.88 12.35
C LYS A 358 -21.11 -32.42 12.25
N ASN A 359 -19.99 -32.14 11.59
CA ASN A 359 -19.39 -30.81 11.53
C ASN A 359 -19.51 -30.19 10.14
N HIS A 360 -19.50 -31.01 9.07
CA HIS A 360 -19.41 -30.53 7.69
C HIS A 360 -20.33 -31.32 6.76
N THR A 361 -20.93 -30.62 5.80
CA THR A 361 -21.67 -31.22 4.69
C THR A 361 -20.72 -31.70 3.60
N ALA A 362 -21.20 -32.54 2.69
CA ALA A 362 -20.43 -32.98 1.53
C ALA A 362 -20.09 -31.80 0.58
N GLU A 363 -20.98 -30.81 0.50
CA GLU A 363 -20.80 -29.59 -0.29
C GLU A 363 -19.72 -28.67 0.32
N GLU A 364 -19.62 -28.56 1.64
CA GLU A 364 -18.51 -27.82 2.30
C GLU A 364 -17.17 -28.50 2.02
N ARG A 365 -17.12 -29.82 2.01
CA ARG A 365 -15.92 -30.58 1.61
C ARG A 365 -15.61 -30.45 0.12
N LEU A 366 -16.61 -30.22 -0.72
CA LEU A 366 -16.43 -29.91 -2.13
C LEU A 366 -15.79 -28.52 -2.31
N GLN A 367 -16.08 -27.55 -1.42
CA GLN A 367 -15.34 -26.27 -1.42
C GLN A 367 -13.87 -26.49 -1.10
N SER A 368 -13.56 -27.31 -0.09
CA SER A 368 -12.17 -27.67 0.23
C SER A 368 -11.45 -28.30 -0.97
N PHE A 369 -12.15 -29.07 -1.80
CA PHE A 369 -11.57 -29.62 -3.03
C PHE A 369 -11.13 -28.50 -4.00
N ILE A 370 -11.94 -27.45 -4.20
CA ILE A 370 -11.60 -26.30 -5.07
C ILE A 370 -10.40 -25.53 -4.49
N ILE A 371 -10.44 -25.21 -3.20
CA ILE A 371 -9.35 -24.47 -2.55
C ILE A 371 -8.05 -25.28 -2.60
N ASN A 372 -8.09 -26.57 -2.30
CA ASN A 372 -6.91 -27.44 -2.40
C ASN A 372 -6.39 -27.58 -3.83
N HIS A 373 -7.26 -27.46 -4.85
CA HIS A 373 -6.82 -27.44 -6.25
C HIS A 373 -6.03 -26.17 -6.55
N ALA A 374 -6.54 -25.00 -6.16
CA ALA A 374 -5.85 -23.73 -6.29
C ALA A 374 -4.52 -23.71 -5.51
N GLU A 375 -4.51 -24.18 -4.26
CA GLU A 375 -3.32 -24.32 -3.42
C GLU A 375 -2.24 -25.19 -4.09
N LYS A 376 -2.62 -26.37 -4.57
CA LYS A 376 -1.67 -27.26 -5.26
C LYS A 376 -1.10 -26.65 -6.53
N PHE A 377 -1.93 -25.94 -7.29
CA PHE A 377 -1.47 -25.23 -8.48
C PHE A 377 -0.44 -24.15 -8.12
N LEU A 378 -0.75 -23.31 -7.14
CA LEU A 378 0.15 -22.24 -6.68
C LEU A 378 1.46 -22.81 -6.12
N ASN A 379 1.39 -23.80 -5.22
CA ASN A 379 2.58 -24.44 -4.65
C ASN A 379 3.45 -25.17 -5.69
N GLY A 380 2.86 -25.57 -6.81
CA GLY A 380 3.59 -26.16 -7.95
C GLY A 380 4.40 -25.13 -8.76
N HIS A 381 4.17 -23.84 -8.52
CA HIS A 381 4.86 -22.73 -9.21
C HIS A 381 5.82 -21.94 -8.30
N GLY A 382 6.06 -22.40 -7.08
CA GLY A 382 6.93 -21.75 -6.06
C GLY A 382 6.13 -20.91 -5.10
#